data_1bea9675bde36e2afe1b4a94e3ec3842
#
_entry.id   1bea9675bde36e2afe1b4a94e3ec3842
#
_cell.length_a   1.000
_cell.length_b   1.000
_cell.length_c   1.000
_cell.angle_alpha   90.00
_cell.angle_beta   90.00
_cell.angle_gamma   90.00
#
_symmetry.space_group_name_H-M   'P 1'
#
loop_
_entity.id
_entity.type
_entity.pdbx_description
1 polymer ?
#
loop_
_entity_poly.entity_id
_entity_poly.type
_entity_poly.pdbx_seq_one_letter_code
_entity_poly.pdbx_strand_id
1 'polypeptide(L)'
;MDMEGLGARIKSQSAMEYLMTYGWAILAIAIVMVSLYSIGIFNLGNLKPTATPGSCQVVRTATQTSLAGQCNNLIPKYVGQFGGTSYIKTGTVGLPLGNNQRSISMWVYPKSANNGAFYTYGTYASQEMVGLLITSAGSSLYFQVYGTDWDTGMSLNLNSWNFVAVAYNPTGNTVTAYVNGNTQTHSLGSALNTALPGSDPSDVGKIMNGQGQYAIGYIANIQVYNASLDNTTIKAIYKEGIGGAPIAVQYLVAWWPLNGNANDYSGNNNQGNATNMVWNANWQSGYTQPTS
;
A
#
# COMPACT_ATOMS: atom_id res chain seq x y z
N MET A 1 -24.63 62.29 -52.14
CA MET A 1 -23.37 61.57 -51.77
C MET A 1 -23.53 61.14 -50.33
N ASP A 2 -23.83 59.88 -50.20
CA ASP A 2 -24.39 59.30 -48.93
C ASP A 2 -23.32 59.16 -47.85
N MET A 3 -23.47 59.96 -46.80
CA MET A 3 -22.63 59.82 -45.59
C MET A 3 -22.95 58.56 -44.75
N GLU A 4 -24.03 57.85 -45.06
CA GLU A 4 -24.42 56.57 -44.35
C GLU A 4 -23.51 55.38 -44.68
N GLY A 5 -22.92 55.33 -45.88
CA GLY A 5 -22.05 54.24 -46.29
C GLY A 5 -20.66 54.23 -45.62
N LEU A 6 -20.17 55.38 -45.15
CA LEU A 6 -18.87 55.50 -44.52
C LEU A 6 -18.89 55.02 -43.04
N GLY A 7 -20.01 55.30 -42.35
CA GLY A 7 -20.16 54.91 -40.97
C GLY A 7 -20.34 53.39 -40.78
N ALA A 8 -20.97 52.73 -41.76
CA ALA A 8 -21.14 51.27 -41.72
C ALA A 8 -19.82 50.52 -41.99
N ARG A 9 -18.95 51.04 -42.88
CA ARG A 9 -17.61 50.45 -43.13
C ARG A 9 -16.67 50.53 -41.94
N ILE A 10 -16.66 51.65 -41.22
CA ILE A 10 -15.81 51.86 -40.04
C ILE A 10 -16.24 50.93 -38.90
N LYS A 11 -17.55 50.75 -38.69
CA LYS A 11 -18.07 49.82 -37.66
C LYS A 11 -17.76 48.37 -37.97
N SER A 12 -17.81 47.95 -39.22
CA SER A 12 -17.50 46.61 -39.68
C SER A 12 -15.99 46.28 -39.53
N GLN A 13 -15.14 47.27 -39.83
CA GLN A 13 -13.69 47.11 -39.70
C GLN A 13 -13.24 46.99 -38.24
N SER A 14 -13.80 47.80 -37.35
CA SER A 14 -13.56 47.74 -35.91
C SER A 14 -14.01 46.39 -35.29
N ALA A 15 -15.15 45.84 -35.74
CA ALA A 15 -15.64 44.54 -35.24
C ALA A 15 -14.75 43.38 -35.70
N MET A 16 -14.22 43.42 -36.94
CA MET A 16 -13.30 42.38 -37.43
C MET A 16 -11.94 42.41 -36.71
N GLU A 17 -11.39 43.57 -36.44
CA GLU A 17 -10.15 43.73 -35.68
C GLU A 17 -10.31 43.22 -34.24
N TYR A 18 -11.44 43.48 -33.60
CA TYR A 18 -11.77 43.00 -32.28
C TYR A 18 -11.89 41.44 -32.26
N LEU A 19 -12.57 40.89 -33.26
CA LEU A 19 -12.74 39.42 -33.38
C LEU A 19 -11.40 38.73 -33.63
N MET A 20 -10.51 39.31 -34.44
CA MET A 20 -9.16 38.77 -34.67
C MET A 20 -8.32 38.81 -33.41
N THR A 21 -8.34 39.91 -32.66
CA THR A 21 -7.56 40.05 -31.42
C THR A 21 -8.02 39.05 -30.36
N TYR A 22 -9.33 38.87 -30.17
CA TYR A 22 -9.86 37.85 -29.25
C TYR A 22 -9.62 36.44 -29.76
N GLY A 23 -9.67 36.17 -31.06
CA GLY A 23 -9.37 34.89 -31.65
C GLY A 23 -7.93 34.43 -31.36
N TRP A 24 -6.95 35.32 -31.51
CA TRP A 24 -5.55 35.05 -31.16
C TRP A 24 -5.36 34.85 -29.67
N ALA A 25 -6.03 35.61 -28.81
CA ALA A 25 -5.96 35.44 -27.38
C ALA A 25 -6.53 34.09 -26.94
N ILE A 26 -7.69 33.68 -27.48
CA ILE A 26 -8.29 32.37 -27.20
C ILE A 26 -7.38 31.25 -27.71
N LEU A 27 -6.80 31.39 -28.91
CA LEU A 27 -5.86 30.40 -29.45
C LEU A 27 -4.63 30.23 -28.56
N ALA A 28 -4.04 31.37 -28.12
CA ALA A 28 -2.89 31.34 -27.23
C ALA A 28 -3.22 30.65 -25.88
N ILE A 29 -4.37 30.95 -25.27
CA ILE A 29 -4.84 30.29 -24.06
C ILE A 29 -5.07 28.79 -24.30
N ALA A 30 -5.68 28.40 -25.42
CA ALA A 30 -5.91 26.99 -25.75
C ALA A 30 -4.59 26.24 -25.92
N ILE A 31 -3.58 26.81 -26.59
CA ILE A 31 -2.26 26.21 -26.73
C ILE A 31 -1.59 26.01 -25.35
N VAL A 32 -1.65 27.04 -24.50
CA VAL A 32 -1.11 26.94 -23.13
C VAL A 32 -1.83 25.88 -22.32
N MET A 33 -3.16 25.84 -22.38
CA MET A 33 -3.95 24.82 -21.67
C MET A 33 -3.65 23.39 -22.15
N VAL A 34 -3.53 23.19 -23.48
CA VAL A 34 -3.15 21.87 -24.04
C VAL A 34 -1.73 21.50 -23.63
N SER A 35 -0.81 22.46 -23.65
CA SER A 35 0.57 22.23 -23.19
C SER A 35 0.63 21.85 -21.71
N LEU A 36 -0.09 22.57 -20.85
CA LEU A 36 -0.21 22.27 -19.43
C LEU A 36 -0.86 20.90 -19.17
N TYR A 37 -1.87 20.55 -19.96
CA TYR A 37 -2.50 19.23 -19.90
C TYR A 37 -1.53 18.13 -20.33
N SER A 38 -0.77 18.33 -21.40
CA SER A 38 0.18 17.32 -21.93
C SER A 38 1.36 17.07 -20.99
N ILE A 39 1.81 18.05 -20.21
CA ILE A 39 2.84 17.89 -19.17
C ILE A 39 2.27 17.43 -17.82
N GLY A 40 0.97 17.12 -17.75
CA GLY A 40 0.32 16.52 -16.60
C GLY A 40 0.13 17.44 -15.38
N ILE A 41 0.21 18.78 -15.55
CA ILE A 41 0.02 19.75 -14.44
C ILE A 41 -1.39 19.65 -13.84
N PHE A 42 -2.39 19.26 -14.65
CA PHE A 42 -3.77 19.02 -14.17
C PHE A 42 -4.00 17.62 -13.61
N ASN A 43 -2.97 16.77 -13.57
CA ASN A 43 -3.08 15.46 -12.94
C ASN A 43 -2.91 15.63 -11.43
N LEU A 44 -4.02 15.91 -10.74
CA LEU A 44 -4.07 16.15 -9.28
C LEU A 44 -3.47 15.01 -8.46
N GLY A 45 -3.33 13.82 -9.06
CA GLY A 45 -2.63 12.69 -8.45
C GLY A 45 -1.14 12.95 -8.21
N ASN A 46 -0.51 13.82 -9.00
CA ASN A 46 0.90 14.21 -8.86
C ASN A 46 1.13 15.34 -7.84
N LEU A 47 0.05 15.95 -7.33
CA LEU A 47 0.11 17.03 -6.33
C LEU A 47 -0.04 16.54 -4.89
N LYS A 48 -0.09 15.22 -4.67
CA LYS A 48 -0.11 14.69 -3.31
C LYS A 48 1.21 15.01 -2.61
N PRO A 49 1.17 15.53 -1.39
CA PRO A 49 2.39 15.82 -0.65
C PRO A 49 3.16 14.52 -0.39
N THR A 50 4.47 14.57 -0.63
CA THR A 50 5.35 13.44 -0.36
C THR A 50 5.56 13.30 1.14
N ALA A 51 5.22 12.15 1.69
CA ALA A 51 5.46 11.83 3.09
C ALA A 51 6.96 11.70 3.37
N THR A 52 7.44 12.43 4.35
CA THR A 52 8.75 12.14 4.94
C THR A 52 8.63 11.01 5.98
N PRO A 53 9.71 10.23 6.25
CA PRO A 53 9.67 9.23 7.31
C PRO A 53 9.21 9.83 8.63
N GLY A 54 8.19 9.23 9.27
CA GLY A 54 7.65 9.70 10.55
C GLY A 54 6.73 10.92 10.49
N SER A 55 6.35 11.41 9.30
CA SER A 55 5.39 12.51 9.16
C SER A 55 4.00 12.18 9.71
N CYS A 56 3.65 10.90 9.77
CA CYS A 56 2.46 10.35 10.42
C CYS A 56 2.86 9.21 11.35
N GLN A 57 2.31 9.19 12.55
CA GLN A 57 2.52 8.12 13.54
C GLN A 57 1.31 7.95 14.44
N VAL A 58 1.20 6.80 15.07
CA VAL A 58 0.20 6.56 16.10
C VAL A 58 0.77 6.96 17.45
N VAL A 59 0.02 7.77 18.17
CA VAL A 59 0.32 8.15 19.58
C VAL A 59 -0.63 7.37 20.47
N ARG A 60 -0.05 6.72 21.47
CA ARG A 60 -0.78 5.96 22.49
C ARG A 60 -0.61 6.63 23.85
N THR A 61 -1.71 6.93 24.48
CA THR A 61 -1.79 7.39 25.87
C THR A 61 -2.55 6.34 26.68
N ALA A 62 -2.60 6.51 27.99
CA ALA A 62 -3.36 5.60 28.87
C ALA A 62 -4.86 5.54 28.52
N THR A 63 -5.41 6.56 27.88
CA THR A 63 -6.85 6.71 27.63
C THR A 63 -7.22 6.77 26.15
N GLN A 64 -6.26 6.99 25.26
CA GLN A 64 -6.55 7.24 23.84
C GLN A 64 -5.44 6.73 22.90
N THR A 65 -5.86 6.23 21.75
CA THR A 65 -5.00 5.93 20.61
C THR A 65 -5.45 6.77 19.42
N SER A 66 -4.54 7.56 18.85
CA SER A 66 -4.86 8.47 17.74
C SER A 66 -3.70 8.61 16.76
N LEU A 67 -4.00 9.04 15.54
CA LEU A 67 -2.99 9.47 14.57
C LEU A 67 -2.50 10.86 14.91
N ALA A 68 -1.20 11.10 14.79
CA ALA A 68 -0.55 12.40 14.97
C ALA A 68 0.36 12.72 13.78
N GLY A 69 0.40 14.00 13.41
CA GLY A 69 1.19 14.50 12.30
C GLY A 69 0.38 14.61 11.00
N GLN A 70 1.09 14.62 9.88
CA GLN A 70 0.48 14.74 8.55
C GLN A 70 0.16 13.34 8.02
N CYS A 71 -1.10 12.93 8.13
CA CYS A 71 -1.54 11.56 7.86
C CYS A 71 -2.42 11.39 6.60
N ASN A 72 -2.91 12.48 6.02
CA ASN A 72 -3.88 12.41 4.93
C ASN A 72 -3.24 12.61 3.55
N ASN A 73 -3.69 11.84 2.56
CA ASN A 73 -3.34 11.99 1.15
C ASN A 73 -1.83 11.98 0.86
N LEU A 74 -1.06 11.16 1.57
CA LEU A 74 0.38 11.11 1.41
C LEU A 74 0.79 10.08 0.36
N ILE A 75 1.85 10.40 -0.39
CA ILE A 75 2.59 9.45 -1.21
C ILE A 75 3.95 9.24 -0.55
N PRO A 76 4.39 7.99 -0.28
CA PRO A 76 5.68 7.78 0.35
C PRO A 76 6.82 8.25 -0.57
N LYS A 77 7.86 8.85 0.02
CA LYS A 77 9.06 9.23 -0.73
C LYS A 77 9.84 7.99 -1.18
N TYR A 78 9.86 6.97 -0.35
CA TYR A 78 10.58 5.71 -0.59
C TYR A 78 9.66 4.51 -0.36
N VAL A 79 10.11 3.36 -0.88
CA VAL A 79 9.57 2.04 -0.53
C VAL A 79 10.72 1.06 -0.28
N GLY A 80 10.47 -0.01 0.44
CA GLY A 80 11.46 -1.07 0.67
C GLY A 80 11.68 -1.89 -0.60
N GLN A 81 12.94 -1.96 -1.08
CA GLN A 81 13.34 -2.82 -2.19
C GLN A 81 14.00 -4.09 -1.67
N PHE A 82 13.50 -5.23 -2.10
CA PHE A 82 13.95 -6.56 -1.75
C PHE A 82 14.55 -7.26 -2.97
N GLY A 83 15.82 -7.65 -2.86
CA GLY A 83 16.62 -8.21 -3.96
C GLY A 83 16.88 -9.72 -3.86
N GLY A 84 16.11 -10.46 -3.08
CA GLY A 84 16.32 -11.90 -2.89
C GLY A 84 17.32 -12.28 -1.79
N THR A 85 17.93 -11.29 -1.12
CA THR A 85 18.79 -11.47 0.07
C THR A 85 18.48 -10.42 1.14
N SER A 86 17.58 -9.50 0.81
CA SER A 86 17.18 -8.39 1.69
C SER A 86 16.03 -8.82 2.58
N TYR A 87 16.06 -8.38 3.83
CA TYR A 87 14.97 -8.62 4.79
C TYR A 87 15.02 -7.60 5.94
N ILE A 88 13.94 -7.56 6.70
CA ILE A 88 13.83 -6.75 7.91
C ILE A 88 13.35 -7.66 9.04
N LYS A 89 14.16 -7.82 10.09
CA LYS A 89 13.71 -8.44 11.35
C LYS A 89 12.89 -7.43 12.12
N THR A 90 11.70 -7.81 12.56
CA THR A 90 10.79 -6.88 13.25
C THR A 90 10.56 -7.31 14.70
N GLY A 91 10.18 -6.33 15.54
CA GLY A 91 9.65 -6.61 16.87
C GLY A 91 8.34 -7.40 16.82
N THR A 92 7.95 -7.95 17.96
CA THR A 92 6.79 -8.84 18.08
C THR A 92 5.84 -8.47 19.21
N VAL A 93 5.99 -7.26 19.76
CA VAL A 93 5.16 -6.78 20.88
C VAL A 93 3.70 -6.72 20.45
N GLY A 94 2.85 -7.49 21.14
CA GLY A 94 1.40 -7.50 20.88
C GLY A 94 0.97 -8.20 19.59
N LEU A 95 1.86 -8.86 18.83
CA LEU A 95 1.43 -9.68 17.70
C LEU A 95 0.44 -10.75 18.16
N PRO A 96 -0.63 -11.01 17.40
CA PRO A 96 -1.62 -12.00 17.78
C PRO A 96 -1.03 -13.42 17.81
N LEU A 97 -1.08 -14.07 18.95
CA LEU A 97 -0.60 -15.44 19.16
C LEU A 97 -1.76 -16.42 19.32
N GLY A 98 -1.45 -17.71 19.29
CA GLY A 98 -2.45 -18.77 19.39
C GLY A 98 -3.53 -18.65 18.33
N ASN A 99 -4.75 -18.90 18.72
CA ASN A 99 -5.94 -18.81 17.86
C ASN A 99 -6.62 -17.43 17.91
N ASN A 100 -5.87 -16.36 18.15
CA ASN A 100 -6.47 -15.03 18.23
C ASN A 100 -6.75 -14.42 16.85
N GLN A 101 -7.74 -13.54 16.80
CA GLN A 101 -8.07 -12.72 15.62
C GLN A 101 -6.87 -11.92 15.16
N ARG A 102 -6.74 -11.74 13.86
CA ARG A 102 -5.70 -10.88 13.25
C ARG A 102 -6.07 -10.42 11.87
N SER A 103 -5.51 -9.29 11.49
CA SER A 103 -5.50 -8.85 10.10
C SER A 103 -4.12 -8.31 9.75
N ILE A 104 -3.70 -8.53 8.52
CA ILE A 104 -2.44 -8.05 7.96
C ILE A 104 -2.75 -7.44 6.62
N SER A 105 -2.25 -6.24 6.35
CA SER A 105 -2.37 -5.60 5.05
C SER A 105 -1.05 -4.98 4.62
N MET A 106 -0.80 -4.92 3.32
CA MET A 106 0.39 -4.29 2.75
C MET A 106 0.24 -4.03 1.25
N TRP A 107 1.14 -3.23 0.71
CA TRP A 107 1.34 -3.07 -0.72
C TRP A 107 2.58 -3.83 -1.15
N VAL A 108 2.46 -4.61 -2.23
CA VAL A 108 3.55 -5.44 -2.78
C VAL A 108 3.68 -5.22 -4.28
N TYR A 109 4.92 -5.18 -4.77
CA TYR A 109 5.27 -5.13 -6.18
C TYR A 109 6.20 -6.32 -6.49
N PRO A 110 5.65 -7.50 -6.77
CA PRO A 110 6.46 -8.67 -7.03
C PRO A 110 7.11 -8.57 -8.42
N LYS A 111 8.42 -8.78 -8.48
CA LYS A 111 9.18 -8.89 -9.73
C LYS A 111 9.34 -10.34 -10.19
N SER A 112 9.09 -11.28 -9.29
CA SER A 112 9.22 -12.71 -9.53
C SER A 112 8.22 -13.48 -8.68
N ALA A 113 7.66 -14.54 -9.26
CA ALA A 113 6.84 -15.53 -8.58
C ALA A 113 7.75 -16.68 -8.11
N ASN A 114 8.44 -16.49 -7.00
CA ASN A 114 9.51 -17.37 -6.54
C ASN A 114 9.25 -18.00 -5.16
N ASN A 115 8.00 -18.10 -4.73
CA ASN A 115 7.59 -18.44 -3.37
C ASN A 115 8.14 -17.50 -2.29
N GLY A 116 8.47 -16.25 -2.67
CA GLY A 116 9.02 -15.26 -1.77
C GLY A 116 8.00 -14.75 -0.77
N ALA A 117 8.41 -14.67 0.50
CA ALA A 117 7.55 -14.17 1.55
C ALA A 117 7.58 -12.64 1.65
N PHE A 118 6.41 -12.03 1.72
CA PHE A 118 6.27 -10.60 1.95
C PHE A 118 6.39 -10.24 3.43
N TYR A 119 5.66 -10.96 4.27
CA TYR A 119 5.71 -10.82 5.73
C TYR A 119 5.37 -12.15 6.39
N THR A 120 6.13 -12.51 7.40
CA THR A 120 5.91 -13.72 8.18
C THR A 120 6.19 -13.49 9.66
N TYR A 121 5.49 -14.19 10.52
CA TYR A 121 5.83 -14.27 11.95
C TYR A 121 5.36 -15.59 12.57
N GLY A 122 5.95 -15.95 13.70
CA GLY A 122 5.67 -17.17 14.43
C GLY A 122 6.83 -18.17 14.40
N THR A 123 6.53 -19.43 14.66
CA THR A 123 7.46 -20.56 14.59
C THR A 123 7.21 -21.36 13.33
N TYR A 124 8.25 -21.75 12.62
CA TYR A 124 8.13 -22.58 11.41
C TYR A 124 7.74 -24.03 11.80
N ALA A 125 6.51 -24.17 12.29
CA ALA A 125 5.89 -25.42 12.72
C ALA A 125 4.38 -25.38 12.43
N SER A 126 3.74 -26.55 12.48
CA SER A 126 2.33 -26.73 12.08
C SER A 126 1.39 -25.81 12.85
N GLN A 127 0.64 -24.96 12.15
CA GLN A 127 -0.26 -23.91 12.64
C GLN A 127 0.39 -22.84 13.54
N GLU A 128 1.71 -22.86 13.74
CA GLU A 128 2.40 -21.94 14.64
C GLU A 128 2.97 -20.70 13.93
N MET A 129 2.86 -20.63 12.60
CA MET A 129 3.27 -19.46 11.82
C MET A 129 2.11 -18.78 11.11
N VAL A 130 2.35 -17.56 10.69
CA VAL A 130 1.51 -16.80 9.75
C VAL A 130 2.39 -16.16 8.70
N GLY A 131 2.10 -16.38 7.42
CA GLY A 131 2.85 -15.80 6.31
C GLY A 131 1.98 -15.40 5.14
N LEU A 132 2.34 -14.29 4.50
CA LEU A 132 1.82 -13.86 3.21
C LEU A 132 2.96 -13.94 2.20
N LEU A 133 2.77 -14.77 1.18
CA LEU A 133 3.75 -15.09 0.15
C LEU A 133 3.15 -14.94 -1.24
N ILE A 134 4.01 -14.99 -2.27
CA ILE A 134 3.60 -15.23 -3.65
C ILE A 134 3.96 -16.65 -4.07
N THR A 135 3.04 -17.39 -4.69
CA THR A 135 3.35 -18.73 -5.21
C THR A 135 4.16 -18.67 -6.52
N SER A 136 5.01 -19.66 -6.76
CA SER A 136 5.68 -19.85 -8.05
C SER A 136 4.70 -20.40 -9.11
N ALA A 137 3.67 -21.12 -8.68
CA ALA A 137 2.62 -21.63 -9.55
C ALA A 137 1.47 -20.61 -9.60
N GLY A 138 1.36 -19.86 -10.70
CA GLY A 138 0.24 -18.93 -10.92
C GLY A 138 0.38 -17.54 -10.34
N SER A 139 1.48 -17.23 -9.65
CA SER A 139 1.72 -15.90 -9.03
C SER A 139 0.60 -15.44 -8.11
N SER A 140 -0.05 -16.36 -7.39
CA SER A 140 -1.15 -16.04 -6.49
C SER A 140 -0.69 -15.67 -5.09
N LEU A 141 -1.55 -14.94 -4.37
CA LEU A 141 -1.38 -14.72 -2.94
C LEU A 141 -1.52 -16.05 -2.20
N TYR A 142 -0.57 -16.36 -1.33
CA TYR A 142 -0.53 -17.57 -0.54
C TYR A 142 -0.53 -17.23 0.94
N PHE A 143 -1.45 -17.83 1.68
CA PHE A 143 -1.53 -17.73 3.13
C PHE A 143 -0.91 -18.99 3.73
N GLN A 144 0.27 -18.84 4.31
CA GLN A 144 1.03 -19.95 4.90
C GLN A 144 0.85 -19.99 6.40
N VAL A 145 0.47 -21.17 6.91
CA VAL A 145 0.35 -21.46 8.34
C VAL A 145 1.06 -22.77 8.73
N TYR A 146 1.71 -23.39 7.74
CA TYR A 146 2.41 -24.67 7.87
C TYR A 146 1.50 -25.82 8.34
N GLY A 147 0.87 -26.47 7.37
CA GLY A 147 0.01 -27.64 7.59
C GLY A 147 -1.40 -27.52 7.05
N THR A 148 -2.02 -26.35 7.14
CA THR A 148 -3.31 -26.02 6.49
C THR A 148 -3.19 -24.76 5.66
N ASP A 149 -2.14 -24.73 4.83
CA ASP A 149 -1.83 -23.62 3.96
C ASP A 149 -2.94 -23.41 2.91
N TRP A 150 -3.11 -22.18 2.50
CA TRP A 150 -4.13 -21.84 1.51
C TRP A 150 -3.53 -21.05 0.35
N ASP A 151 -3.51 -21.66 -0.85
CA ASP A 151 -3.37 -20.92 -2.09
C ASP A 151 -4.72 -20.25 -2.41
N THR A 152 -4.74 -18.93 -2.39
CA THR A 152 -6.00 -18.21 -2.60
C THR A 152 -6.48 -18.27 -4.04
N GLY A 153 -5.61 -18.62 -5.01
CA GLY A 153 -5.89 -18.51 -6.45
C GLY A 153 -6.05 -17.06 -6.93
N MET A 154 -5.89 -16.07 -6.04
CA MET A 154 -5.99 -14.65 -6.39
C MET A 154 -4.66 -14.15 -6.92
N SER A 155 -4.56 -13.98 -8.25
CA SER A 155 -3.32 -13.62 -8.93
C SER A 155 -2.82 -12.23 -8.53
N LEU A 156 -1.52 -12.14 -8.31
CA LEU A 156 -0.77 -10.89 -8.16
C LEU A 156 -0.15 -10.52 -9.52
N ASN A 157 -0.37 -9.30 -9.97
CA ASN A 157 0.23 -8.79 -11.19
C ASN A 157 1.74 -8.56 -10.97
N LEU A 158 2.59 -9.31 -11.68
CA LEU A 158 4.02 -9.09 -11.66
C LEU A 158 4.35 -7.72 -12.27
N ASN A 159 5.41 -7.09 -11.76
CA ASN A 159 5.85 -5.75 -12.16
C ASN A 159 4.75 -4.68 -12.06
N SER A 160 3.88 -4.84 -11.07
CA SER A 160 2.81 -3.89 -10.74
C SER A 160 2.54 -3.91 -9.24
N TRP A 161 2.05 -2.80 -8.71
CA TRP A 161 1.63 -2.73 -7.33
C TRP A 161 0.32 -3.46 -7.12
N ASN A 162 0.29 -4.28 -6.08
CA ASN A 162 -0.89 -4.98 -5.62
C ASN A 162 -1.11 -4.67 -4.14
N PHE A 163 -2.34 -4.38 -3.76
CA PHE A 163 -2.72 -4.41 -2.36
C PHE A 163 -3.08 -5.83 -1.97
N VAL A 164 -2.52 -6.31 -0.88
CA VAL A 164 -2.84 -7.62 -0.31
C VAL A 164 -3.20 -7.49 1.16
N ALA A 165 -4.23 -8.23 1.59
CA ALA A 165 -4.54 -8.36 2.99
C ALA A 165 -5.15 -9.72 3.30
N VAL A 166 -5.09 -10.10 4.59
CA VAL A 166 -5.82 -11.23 5.16
C VAL A 166 -6.46 -10.82 6.47
N ALA A 167 -7.63 -11.39 6.76
CA ALA A 167 -8.31 -11.27 8.04
C ALA A 167 -8.66 -12.67 8.53
N TYR A 168 -8.15 -13.09 9.69
CA TYR A 168 -8.43 -14.36 10.33
C TYR A 168 -9.43 -14.19 11.46
N ASN A 169 -10.50 -14.99 11.40
CA ASN A 169 -11.49 -15.09 12.46
C ASN A 169 -11.45 -16.52 13.05
N PRO A 170 -11.17 -16.69 14.35
CA PRO A 170 -11.15 -18.00 14.99
C PRO A 170 -12.52 -18.68 15.02
N THR A 171 -13.62 -17.92 14.90
CA THR A 171 -14.94 -18.51 14.75
C THR A 171 -15.02 -19.21 13.39
N GLY A 172 -15.05 -20.54 13.40
CA GLY A 172 -15.01 -21.36 12.18
C GLY A 172 -13.64 -21.41 11.49
N ASN A 173 -12.58 -20.93 12.12
CA ASN A 173 -11.21 -20.88 11.58
C ASN A 173 -11.16 -20.27 10.17
N THR A 174 -11.89 -19.18 9.94
CA THR A 174 -12.03 -18.59 8.62
C THR A 174 -10.96 -17.55 8.34
N VAL A 175 -10.41 -17.57 7.12
CA VAL A 175 -9.51 -16.54 6.57
C VAL A 175 -10.18 -15.89 5.38
N THR A 176 -10.27 -14.59 5.38
CA THR A 176 -10.65 -13.80 4.19
C THR A 176 -9.40 -13.15 3.63
N ALA A 177 -9.07 -13.45 2.39
CA ALA A 177 -7.98 -12.84 1.63
C ALA A 177 -8.51 -11.72 0.73
N TYR A 178 -7.69 -10.71 0.52
CA TYR A 178 -8.00 -9.54 -0.31
C TYR A 178 -6.83 -9.28 -1.26
N VAL A 179 -7.15 -9.10 -2.54
CA VAL A 179 -6.20 -8.66 -3.57
C VAL A 179 -6.87 -7.59 -4.42
N ASN A 180 -6.33 -6.37 -4.39
CA ASN A 180 -6.82 -5.23 -5.19
C ASN A 180 -8.34 -4.99 -5.07
N GLY A 181 -8.89 -5.12 -3.86
CA GLY A 181 -10.32 -4.93 -3.56
C GLY A 181 -11.21 -6.15 -3.78
N ASN A 182 -10.73 -7.21 -4.46
CA ASN A 182 -11.42 -8.50 -4.57
C ASN A 182 -11.19 -9.34 -3.32
N THR A 183 -12.11 -10.26 -3.01
CA THR A 183 -12.07 -11.07 -1.78
C THR A 183 -12.36 -12.53 -2.06
N GLN A 184 -11.72 -13.39 -1.27
CA GLN A 184 -12.07 -14.81 -1.15
C GLN A 184 -12.00 -15.21 0.32
N THR A 185 -12.87 -16.12 0.75
CA THR A 185 -12.91 -16.66 2.12
C THR A 185 -12.72 -18.16 2.09
N HIS A 186 -11.93 -18.67 3.03
CA HIS A 186 -11.62 -20.08 3.17
C HIS A 186 -11.69 -20.46 4.65
N SER A 187 -12.14 -21.68 4.94
CA SER A 187 -12.07 -22.27 6.28
C SER A 187 -10.84 -23.17 6.37
N LEU A 188 -9.93 -22.83 7.27
CA LEU A 188 -8.77 -23.67 7.55
C LEU A 188 -9.21 -24.99 8.21
N GLY A 189 -8.54 -26.09 7.87
CA GLY A 189 -8.82 -27.40 8.43
C GLY A 189 -8.51 -27.51 9.93
N SER A 190 -7.69 -26.61 10.48
CA SER A 190 -7.33 -26.52 11.89
C SER A 190 -7.23 -25.09 12.35
N ALA A 191 -7.47 -24.86 13.65
CA ALA A 191 -7.24 -23.58 14.29
C ALA A 191 -5.75 -23.19 14.24
N LEU A 192 -5.47 -21.89 14.13
CA LEU A 192 -4.11 -21.38 14.33
C LEU A 192 -3.66 -21.60 15.78
N ASN A 193 -2.37 -21.84 15.97
CA ASN A 193 -1.72 -21.92 17.28
C ASN A 193 -0.41 -21.14 17.24
N THR A 194 -0.43 -19.92 16.68
CA THR A 194 0.77 -19.13 16.43
C THR A 194 1.59 -18.97 17.70
N ALA A 195 2.86 -19.37 17.65
CA ALA A 195 3.81 -19.26 18.74
C ALA A 195 5.06 -18.51 18.28
N LEU A 196 5.73 -17.80 19.18
CA LEU A 196 6.98 -17.12 18.85
C LEU A 196 8.17 -18.00 19.27
N PRO A 197 9.16 -18.20 18.38
CA PRO A 197 10.41 -18.87 18.75
C PRO A 197 11.30 -17.92 19.55
N GLY A 198 12.33 -18.47 20.18
CA GLY A 198 13.33 -17.66 20.91
C GLY A 198 14.23 -16.79 20.03
N SER A 199 14.27 -17.03 18.72
CA SER A 199 15.08 -16.27 17.77
C SER A 199 14.37 -16.13 16.43
N ASP A 200 14.56 -14.99 15.74
CA ASP A 200 14.06 -14.69 14.39
C ASP A 200 12.54 -14.88 14.24
N PRO A 201 11.73 -14.25 15.11
CA PRO A 201 10.29 -14.55 15.21
C PRO A 201 9.42 -13.83 14.19
N SER A 202 9.93 -12.82 13.49
CA SER A 202 9.13 -11.98 12.57
C SER A 202 10.01 -11.28 11.55
N ASP A 203 9.69 -11.47 10.27
CA ASP A 203 10.46 -10.93 9.16
C ASP A 203 9.57 -10.34 8.05
N VAL A 204 10.04 -9.25 7.47
CA VAL A 204 9.59 -8.72 6.17
C VAL A 204 10.57 -9.16 5.11
N GLY A 205 10.07 -9.68 4.00
CA GLY A 205 10.86 -10.02 2.82
C GLY A 205 11.51 -11.38 2.84
N LYS A 206 11.29 -12.19 3.87
CA LYS A 206 11.70 -13.62 3.90
C LYS A 206 10.79 -14.44 4.83
N ILE A 207 10.89 -15.76 4.76
CA ILE A 207 10.38 -16.62 5.82
C ILE A 207 11.34 -16.57 7.01
N MET A 208 10.77 -16.43 8.22
CA MET A 208 11.51 -16.45 9.49
C MET A 208 12.24 -17.79 9.71
N ASN A 209 13.04 -17.86 10.76
CA ASN A 209 13.80 -19.07 11.17
C ASN A 209 14.79 -19.61 10.11
N GLY A 210 15.34 -18.73 9.27
CA GLY A 210 16.38 -19.07 8.31
C GLY A 210 15.94 -19.95 7.12
N GLN A 211 14.63 -20.08 6.88
CA GLN A 211 14.11 -20.94 5.80
C GLN A 211 14.35 -20.39 4.39
N GLY A 212 14.82 -19.17 4.25
CA GLY A 212 15.01 -18.54 2.94
C GLY A 212 13.70 -17.99 2.37
N GLN A 213 13.40 -18.29 1.11
CA GLN A 213 12.21 -17.81 0.38
C GLN A 213 12.07 -16.28 0.44
N TYR A 214 13.11 -15.61 -0.04
CA TYR A 214 13.18 -14.15 -0.05
C TYR A 214 12.28 -13.55 -1.12
N ALA A 215 11.61 -12.45 -0.78
CA ALA A 215 10.89 -11.64 -1.73
C ALA A 215 11.85 -11.00 -2.75
N ILE A 216 11.36 -10.85 -4.00
CA ILE A 216 12.02 -10.08 -5.06
C ILE A 216 11.05 -9.04 -5.57
N GLY A 217 11.30 -7.77 -5.28
CA GLY A 217 10.41 -6.68 -5.65
C GLY A 217 10.40 -5.54 -4.64
N TYR A 218 9.24 -4.92 -4.46
CA TYR A 218 9.05 -3.84 -3.48
C TYR A 218 7.92 -4.19 -2.51
N ILE A 219 8.05 -3.73 -1.27
CA ILE A 219 7.02 -3.83 -0.23
C ILE A 219 6.88 -2.46 0.43
N ALA A 220 5.66 -2.07 0.76
CA ALA A 220 5.34 -0.82 1.44
C ALA A 220 4.12 -0.96 2.34
N ASN A 221 4.03 -0.11 3.35
CA ASN A 221 2.86 0.14 4.19
C ASN A 221 2.26 -1.13 4.79
N ILE A 222 3.08 -1.86 5.56
CA ILE A 222 2.66 -3.06 6.27
C ILE A 222 1.94 -2.66 7.55
N GLN A 223 0.74 -3.17 7.75
CA GLN A 223 -0.10 -2.92 8.92
C GLN A 223 -0.57 -4.25 9.49
N VAL A 224 -0.37 -4.46 10.79
CA VAL A 224 -0.79 -5.66 11.52
C VAL A 224 -1.76 -5.26 12.62
N TYR A 225 -2.87 -5.99 12.73
CA TYR A 225 -3.95 -5.72 13.68
C TYR A 225 -4.26 -6.97 14.51
N ASN A 226 -4.65 -6.78 15.77
CA ASN A 226 -5.12 -7.83 16.67
C ASN A 226 -6.65 -8.03 16.62
N ALA A 227 -7.25 -7.76 15.48
CA ALA A 227 -8.67 -7.94 15.20
C ALA A 227 -8.86 -8.54 13.80
N SER A 228 -9.91 -9.30 13.60
CA SER A 228 -10.40 -9.68 12.27
C SER A 228 -11.18 -8.49 11.70
N LEU A 229 -10.50 -7.64 10.94
CA LEU A 229 -11.12 -6.47 10.33
C LEU A 229 -12.14 -6.90 9.27
N ASP A 230 -13.25 -6.20 9.21
CA ASP A 230 -14.30 -6.46 8.24
C ASP A 230 -13.93 -5.97 6.83
N ASN A 231 -14.72 -6.41 5.85
CA ASN A 231 -14.51 -6.07 4.45
C ASN A 231 -14.56 -4.55 4.18
N THR A 232 -15.40 -3.82 4.92
CA THR A 232 -15.52 -2.35 4.77
C THR A 232 -14.24 -1.67 5.22
N THR A 233 -13.70 -2.07 6.37
CA THR A 233 -12.47 -1.52 6.93
C THR A 233 -11.26 -1.86 6.05
N ILE A 234 -11.11 -3.11 5.58
CA ILE A 234 -10.01 -3.48 4.68
C ILE A 234 -10.08 -2.73 3.35
N LYS A 235 -11.28 -2.58 2.78
CA LYS A 235 -11.48 -1.77 1.56
C LYS A 235 -11.18 -0.29 1.78
N ALA A 236 -11.45 0.25 2.95
CA ALA A 236 -11.08 1.62 3.30
C ALA A 236 -9.54 1.76 3.38
N ILE A 237 -8.82 0.81 4.01
CA ILE A 237 -7.34 0.78 4.01
C ILE A 237 -6.79 0.70 2.58
N TYR A 238 -7.39 -0.10 1.71
CA TYR A 238 -7.01 -0.17 0.30
C TYR A 238 -7.14 1.21 -0.41
N LYS A 239 -8.26 1.90 -0.19
CA LYS A 239 -8.55 3.21 -0.79
C LYS A 239 -7.63 4.33 -0.31
N GLU A 240 -7.11 4.25 0.92
CA GLU A 240 -6.08 5.16 1.42
C GLU A 240 -4.81 5.13 0.53
N GLY A 241 -4.54 3.99 -0.11
CA GLY A 241 -3.42 3.83 -1.03
C GLY A 241 -2.11 3.47 -0.35
N ILE A 242 -1.03 3.47 -1.14
CA ILE A 242 0.29 2.97 -0.71
C ILE A 242 0.91 3.78 0.42
N GLY A 243 0.62 5.06 0.54
CA GLY A 243 1.07 5.94 1.63
C GLY A 243 0.01 6.18 2.70
N GLY A 244 -1.11 5.46 2.64
CA GLY A 244 -2.25 5.66 3.52
C GLY A 244 -1.94 5.35 4.99
N ALA A 245 -2.49 6.16 5.88
CA ALA A 245 -2.41 5.92 7.31
C ALA A 245 -3.30 4.73 7.72
N PRO A 246 -2.98 4.04 8.83
CA PRO A 246 -3.82 2.97 9.34
C PRO A 246 -5.21 3.45 9.73
N ILE A 247 -6.21 2.64 9.41
CA ILE A 247 -7.57 2.76 9.93
C ILE A 247 -7.72 1.79 11.10
N ALA A 248 -8.69 1.98 11.98
CA ALA A 248 -8.90 1.14 13.17
C ALA A 248 -7.66 1.05 14.08
N VAL A 249 -7.02 2.20 14.34
CA VAL A 249 -5.76 2.32 15.07
C VAL A 249 -5.80 1.73 16.49
N GLN A 250 -6.98 1.59 17.09
CA GLN A 250 -7.15 0.92 18.40
C GLN A 250 -6.75 -0.56 18.37
N TYR A 251 -6.87 -1.22 17.22
CA TYR A 251 -6.48 -2.63 17.02
C TYR A 251 -5.11 -2.78 16.36
N LEU A 252 -4.46 -1.68 15.97
CA LEU A 252 -3.18 -1.71 15.28
C LEU A 252 -2.07 -2.16 16.24
N VAL A 253 -1.32 -3.17 15.82
CA VAL A 253 -0.21 -3.74 16.59
C VAL A 253 1.14 -3.27 16.07
N ALA A 254 1.30 -3.25 14.75
CA ALA A 254 2.51 -2.79 14.10
C ALA A 254 2.20 -2.06 12.80
N TRP A 255 3.00 -1.05 12.49
CA TRP A 255 2.91 -0.31 11.24
C TRP A 255 4.29 0.07 10.74
N TRP A 256 4.71 -0.58 9.65
CA TRP A 256 5.95 -0.28 8.95
C TRP A 256 5.62 0.33 7.58
N PRO A 257 5.63 1.66 7.42
CA PRO A 257 5.42 2.32 6.12
C PRO A 257 6.48 1.94 5.09
N LEU A 258 7.69 1.57 5.55
CA LEU A 258 8.89 1.33 4.76
C LEU A 258 9.28 2.53 3.88
N ASN A 259 9.04 3.73 4.39
CA ASN A 259 9.32 4.99 3.73
C ASN A 259 10.70 5.51 4.15
N GLY A 260 11.76 4.88 3.64
CA GLY A 260 13.16 5.26 3.89
C GLY A 260 13.77 4.68 5.18
N ASN A 261 13.00 3.95 5.97
CA ASN A 261 13.45 3.22 7.15
C ASN A 261 12.52 2.05 7.48
N ALA A 262 12.90 1.24 8.47
CA ALA A 262 12.13 0.11 8.97
C ALA A 262 11.47 0.39 10.34
N ASN A 263 11.31 1.65 10.72
CA ASN A 263 10.74 2.00 12.03
C ASN A 263 9.24 1.63 12.10
N ASP A 264 8.83 1.19 13.27
CA ASP A 264 7.42 1.00 13.62
C ASP A 264 6.80 2.32 14.06
N TYR A 265 5.75 2.72 13.39
CA TYR A 265 4.98 3.93 13.68
C TYR A 265 3.62 3.64 14.33
N SER A 266 3.39 2.40 14.80
CA SER A 266 2.17 2.00 15.51
C SER A 266 2.11 2.47 16.96
N GLY A 267 3.24 2.94 17.52
CA GLY A 267 3.36 3.28 18.93
C GLY A 267 3.59 2.08 19.86
N ASN A 268 3.81 0.87 19.34
CA ASN A 268 4.08 -0.35 20.13
C ASN A 268 5.55 -0.77 20.14
N ASN A 269 6.44 0.00 19.49
CA ASN A 269 7.89 -0.21 19.48
C ASN A 269 8.34 -1.53 18.82
N ASN A 270 7.64 -1.98 17.76
CA ASN A 270 8.02 -3.12 16.94
C ASN A 270 9.07 -2.74 15.88
N GLN A 271 10.17 -2.09 16.30
CA GLN A 271 11.19 -1.57 15.41
C GLN A 271 11.78 -2.66 14.51
N GLY A 272 12.00 -2.31 13.25
CA GLY A 272 12.65 -3.18 12.28
C GLY A 272 14.16 -2.98 12.21
N ASN A 273 14.89 -4.07 12.09
CA ASN A 273 16.33 -4.08 11.80
C ASN A 273 16.53 -4.57 10.37
N ALA A 274 16.92 -3.65 9.49
CA ALA A 274 17.05 -3.88 8.05
C ALA A 274 18.40 -4.48 7.68
N THR A 275 18.40 -5.53 6.84
CA THR A 275 19.60 -6.19 6.30
C THR A 275 19.56 -6.13 4.78
N ASN A 276 20.63 -5.63 4.17
CA ASN A 276 20.82 -5.49 2.71
C ASN A 276 19.67 -4.74 2.01
N MET A 277 19.04 -3.78 2.71
CA MET A 277 17.89 -3.04 2.20
C MET A 277 18.32 -1.87 1.31
N VAL A 278 17.53 -1.65 0.27
CA VAL A 278 17.57 -0.44 -0.56
C VAL A 278 16.23 0.28 -0.42
N TRP A 279 16.28 1.59 -0.23
CA TRP A 279 15.10 2.45 -0.19
C TRP A 279 14.91 3.09 -1.55
N ASN A 280 13.91 2.63 -2.31
CA ASN A 280 13.71 3.04 -3.70
C ASN A 280 12.81 4.29 -3.77
N ALA A 281 13.34 5.37 -4.35
CA ALA A 281 12.61 6.61 -4.60
C ALA A 281 11.86 6.61 -5.96
N ASN A 282 12.21 5.69 -6.88
CA ASN A 282 11.61 5.59 -8.22
C ASN A 282 10.60 4.44 -8.31
N TRP A 283 9.71 4.36 -7.34
CA TRP A 283 8.78 3.24 -7.15
C TRP A 283 7.42 3.43 -7.84
N GLN A 284 7.11 4.61 -8.38
CA GLN A 284 5.77 5.00 -8.84
C GLN A 284 5.29 4.22 -10.07
N SER A 285 6.23 3.65 -10.84
CA SER A 285 5.87 2.82 -12.01
C SER A 285 4.99 1.63 -11.60
N GLY A 286 3.89 1.45 -12.30
CA GLY A 286 2.92 0.38 -12.02
C GLY A 286 2.04 0.62 -10.79
N TYR A 287 2.04 1.83 -10.22
CA TYR A 287 1.10 2.23 -9.18
C TYR A 287 -0.03 3.07 -9.75
N THR A 288 -1.24 2.67 -9.42
CA THR A 288 -2.46 3.47 -9.65
C THR A 288 -3.18 3.61 -8.31
N GLN A 289 -3.48 4.86 -7.94
CA GLN A 289 -4.27 5.11 -6.73
C GLN A 289 -5.64 4.46 -6.89
N PRO A 290 -6.09 3.65 -5.92
CA PRO A 290 -7.45 3.13 -5.95
C PRO A 290 -8.47 4.26 -6.00
N THR A 291 -9.45 4.15 -6.90
CA THR A 291 -10.57 5.09 -6.99
C THR A 291 -11.66 4.69 -6.01
N SER A 292 -12.40 5.68 -5.52
CA SER A 292 -13.53 5.51 -4.59
C SER A 292 -14.66 4.68 -5.19
#